data_f31f90de733c4ecf3c7ade77f2370e62
#
_entry.id   f31f90de733c4ecf3c7ade77f2370e62
#
_cell.length_a   1.000
_cell.length_b   1.000
_cell.length_c   1.000
_cell.angle_alpha   90.00
_cell.angle_beta   90.00
_cell.angle_gamma   90.00
#
_symmetry.space_group_name_H-M   'P 1'
#
loop_
_entity.id
_entity.type
_entity.pdbx_description
1 polymer ?
#
loop_
_entity_poly.entity_id
_entity_poly.type
_entity_poly.pdbx_seq_one_letter_code
_entity_poly.pdbx_strand_id
1 'polypeptide(L)'
;MRVTLFDYGAGNLHSLAKALAGDGADVRLERDPAATLATDVLVLPGVGAFGPAAAALAPARERVRDALAAGLPCLAICLGMQLLFDGSDEGPGLGVGLVPGRVRALRARRVPHMGWNEVRPAGDGAAAPALALPPIAYFAHSFACAPDDDRGVTAWTTHEDDRFPAAVRVANTVGVQFHPEKSSAAGVAFLRGLLAGVRARAGARGSARP
;
A
#
# COMPACT_ATOMS: atom_id res chain seq x y z
N MET A 1 9.28 -11.55 -13.18
CA MET A 1 9.19 -10.37 -12.29
C MET A 1 9.10 -10.89 -10.87
N ARG A 2 10.05 -10.47 -10.02
CA ARG A 2 10.07 -10.81 -8.60
C ARG A 2 9.18 -9.83 -7.81
N VAL A 3 8.30 -10.38 -6.98
CA VAL A 3 7.43 -9.63 -6.07
C VAL A 3 7.75 -10.08 -4.65
N THR A 4 8.25 -9.20 -3.80
CA THR A 4 8.62 -9.57 -2.44
C THR A 4 7.62 -8.97 -1.46
N LEU A 5 6.96 -9.85 -0.67
CA LEU A 5 6.12 -9.48 0.44
C LEU A 5 6.97 -9.41 1.71
N PHE A 6 6.95 -8.27 2.37
CA PHE A 6 7.58 -8.13 3.67
C PHE A 6 6.71 -8.78 4.75
N ASP A 7 7.24 -9.82 5.41
CA ASP A 7 6.56 -10.54 6.48
C ASP A 7 6.95 -9.94 7.84
N TYR A 8 6.09 -9.09 8.41
CA TYR A 8 6.26 -8.53 9.76
C TYR A 8 6.13 -9.58 10.88
N GLY A 9 5.89 -10.86 10.54
CA GLY A 9 5.63 -11.92 11.52
C GLY A 9 4.18 -11.98 12.02
N ALA A 10 3.26 -11.28 11.39
CA ALA A 10 1.85 -11.23 11.76
C ALA A 10 0.92 -11.55 10.58
N GLY A 11 -0.17 -12.28 10.87
CA GLY A 11 -1.27 -12.50 9.95
C GLY A 11 -1.03 -13.53 8.84
N ASN A 12 -2.05 -13.77 8.04
CA ASN A 12 -2.05 -14.73 6.95
C ASN A 12 -1.81 -14.02 5.61
N LEU A 13 -0.61 -14.15 5.06
CA LEU A 13 -0.20 -13.58 3.78
C LEU A 13 -0.57 -14.45 2.57
N HIS A 14 -1.10 -15.68 2.80
CA HIS A 14 -1.34 -16.66 1.74
C HIS A 14 -2.30 -16.15 0.66
N SER A 15 -3.42 -15.55 1.06
CA SER A 15 -4.42 -15.03 0.12
C SER A 15 -3.86 -13.92 -0.75
N LEU A 16 -3.07 -13.01 -0.16
CA LEU A 16 -2.41 -11.93 -0.89
C LEU A 16 -1.33 -12.48 -1.84
N ALA A 17 -0.49 -13.40 -1.35
CA ALA A 17 0.53 -14.04 -2.18
C ALA A 17 -0.10 -14.77 -3.38
N LYS A 18 -1.20 -15.51 -3.16
CA LYS A 18 -1.96 -16.18 -4.23
C LYS A 18 -2.54 -15.18 -5.25
N ALA A 19 -3.09 -14.06 -4.77
CA ALA A 19 -3.64 -13.02 -5.65
C ALA A 19 -2.55 -12.35 -6.52
N LEU A 20 -1.34 -12.17 -5.97
CA LEU A 20 -0.19 -11.60 -6.66
C LEU A 20 0.54 -12.59 -7.59
N ALA A 21 0.49 -13.89 -7.30
CA ALA A 21 1.16 -14.93 -8.12
C ALA A 21 0.51 -15.13 -9.50
N GLY A 22 -0.65 -14.51 -9.75
CA GLY A 22 -1.27 -14.47 -11.08
C GLY A 22 -0.31 -13.90 -12.13
N ASP A 23 -0.47 -14.32 -13.36
CA ASP A 23 0.29 -13.82 -14.52
C ASP A 23 1.81 -14.04 -14.46
N GLY A 24 2.27 -15.08 -13.72
CA GLY A 24 3.68 -15.50 -13.71
C GLY A 24 4.62 -14.59 -12.90
N ALA A 25 4.13 -13.96 -11.85
CA ALA A 25 4.98 -13.31 -10.86
C ALA A 25 5.63 -14.34 -9.93
N ASP A 26 6.94 -14.17 -9.66
CA ASP A 26 7.69 -14.92 -8.64
C ASP A 26 7.49 -14.23 -7.30
N VAL A 27 6.50 -14.69 -6.54
CA VAL A 27 6.12 -14.09 -5.24
C VAL A 27 6.89 -14.75 -4.11
N ARG A 28 7.60 -13.95 -3.32
CA ARG A 28 8.43 -14.40 -2.20
C ARG A 28 8.03 -13.69 -0.92
N LEU A 29 8.08 -14.39 0.21
CA LEU A 29 7.96 -13.81 1.54
C LEU A 29 9.38 -13.61 2.08
N GLU A 30 9.63 -12.44 2.67
CA GLU A 30 10.92 -12.08 3.24
C GLU A 30 10.72 -11.36 4.58
N ARG A 31 11.48 -11.75 5.59
CA ARG A 31 11.45 -11.17 6.95
C ARG A 31 12.59 -10.18 7.21
N ASP A 32 13.69 -10.32 6.47
CA ASP A 32 14.76 -9.33 6.53
C ASP A 32 14.37 -8.10 5.70
N PRO A 33 14.11 -6.96 6.34
CA PRO A 33 13.68 -5.76 5.62
C PRO A 33 14.72 -5.24 4.63
N ALA A 34 16.01 -5.55 4.84
CA ALA A 34 17.06 -5.18 3.90
C ALA A 34 17.05 -6.08 2.65
N ALA A 35 16.78 -7.37 2.81
CA ALA A 35 16.70 -8.34 1.72
C ALA A 35 15.45 -8.10 0.85
N THR A 36 14.38 -7.50 1.39
CA THR A 36 13.17 -7.16 0.61
C THR A 36 13.43 -6.21 -0.55
N LEU A 37 14.50 -5.43 -0.51
CA LEU A 37 14.85 -4.45 -1.55
C LEU A 37 15.42 -5.09 -2.83
N ALA A 38 15.84 -6.36 -2.79
CA ALA A 38 16.31 -7.12 -3.97
C ALA A 38 15.13 -7.66 -4.77
N THR A 39 14.25 -6.78 -5.26
CA THR A 39 12.97 -7.11 -5.90
C THR A 39 12.61 -6.16 -7.04
N ASP A 40 11.68 -6.57 -7.91
CA ASP A 40 11.08 -5.68 -8.92
C ASP A 40 9.88 -4.91 -8.35
N VAL A 41 9.20 -5.50 -7.33
CA VAL A 41 8.06 -4.89 -6.63
C VAL A 41 8.14 -5.27 -5.15
N LEU A 42 8.19 -4.28 -4.28
CA LEU A 42 8.00 -4.46 -2.85
C LEU A 42 6.51 -4.43 -2.50
N VAL A 43 6.06 -5.35 -1.63
CA VAL A 43 4.70 -5.32 -1.08
C VAL A 43 4.79 -5.22 0.44
N LEU A 44 4.19 -4.16 0.98
CA LEU A 44 3.96 -3.96 2.42
C LEU A 44 2.52 -4.42 2.73
N PRO A 45 2.32 -5.57 3.36
CA PRO A 45 0.99 -6.15 3.54
C PRO A 45 0.17 -5.47 4.63
N GLY A 46 -1.13 -5.77 4.64
CA GLY A 46 -2.11 -5.12 5.50
C GLY A 46 -2.49 -5.88 6.77
N VAL A 47 -1.55 -6.57 7.41
CA VAL A 47 -1.82 -7.43 8.58
C VAL A 47 -0.97 -7.05 9.78
N GLY A 48 -1.53 -7.15 10.99
CA GLY A 48 -0.85 -6.84 12.25
C GLY A 48 -1.20 -5.46 12.82
N ALA A 49 -0.36 -4.96 13.72
CA ALA A 49 -0.46 -3.65 14.35
C ALA A 49 0.76 -2.79 13.99
N PHE A 50 0.61 -1.47 14.05
CA PHE A 50 1.64 -0.52 13.60
C PHE A 50 2.96 -0.69 14.36
N GLY A 51 2.93 -0.75 15.69
CA GLY A 51 4.15 -0.81 16.49
C GLY A 51 5.05 -2.01 16.16
N PRO A 52 4.56 -3.26 16.19
CA PRO A 52 5.33 -4.43 15.77
C PRO A 52 5.83 -4.36 14.33
N ALA A 53 5.03 -3.88 13.39
CA ALA A 53 5.42 -3.76 11.99
C ALA A 53 6.51 -2.68 11.79
N ALA A 54 6.39 -1.54 12.47
CA ALA A 54 7.41 -0.49 12.49
C ALA A 54 8.73 -0.99 13.10
N ALA A 55 8.66 -1.77 14.19
CA ALA A 55 9.83 -2.38 14.80
C ALA A 55 10.54 -3.37 13.88
N ALA A 56 9.77 -4.21 13.15
CA ALA A 56 10.32 -5.13 12.16
C ALA A 56 10.99 -4.40 10.99
N LEU A 57 10.48 -3.24 10.61
CA LEU A 57 11.02 -2.42 9.52
C LEU A 57 12.22 -1.57 9.95
N ALA A 58 12.33 -1.23 11.25
CA ALA A 58 13.30 -0.27 11.77
C ALA A 58 14.77 -0.51 11.34
N PRO A 59 15.30 -1.75 11.27
CA PRO A 59 16.69 -2.00 10.88
C PRO A 59 17.05 -1.52 9.46
N ALA A 60 16.05 -1.39 8.57
CA ALA A 60 16.26 -0.96 7.19
C ALA A 60 15.35 0.21 6.77
N ARG A 61 14.69 0.88 7.71
CA ARG A 61 13.70 1.94 7.46
C ARG A 61 14.18 3.00 6.47
N GLU A 62 15.37 3.56 6.69
CA GLU A 62 15.92 4.61 5.82
C GLU A 62 16.24 4.06 4.42
N ARG A 63 16.81 2.86 4.33
CA ARG A 63 17.10 2.21 3.05
C ARG A 63 15.82 1.94 2.26
N VAL A 64 14.75 1.51 2.94
CA VAL A 64 13.43 1.32 2.32
C VAL A 64 12.89 2.66 1.83
N ARG A 65 12.91 3.71 2.65
CA ARG A 65 12.49 5.05 2.26
C ARG A 65 13.25 5.53 1.02
N ASP A 66 14.56 5.43 1.03
CA ASP A 66 15.41 5.91 -0.06
C ASP A 66 15.18 5.12 -1.35
N ALA A 67 15.00 3.79 -1.26
CA ALA A 67 14.65 2.94 -2.40
C ALA A 67 13.29 3.31 -3.00
N LEU A 68 12.27 3.55 -2.17
CA LEU A 68 10.95 3.99 -2.62
C LEU A 68 10.99 5.38 -3.24
N ALA A 69 11.71 6.31 -2.64
CA ALA A 69 11.93 7.66 -3.17
C ALA A 69 12.68 7.62 -4.52
N ALA A 70 13.65 6.72 -4.66
CA ALA A 70 14.36 6.47 -5.92
C ALA A 70 13.51 5.75 -6.98
N GLY A 71 12.27 5.35 -6.64
CA GLY A 71 11.28 4.83 -7.58
C GLY A 71 11.18 3.31 -7.63
N LEU A 72 11.65 2.58 -6.61
CA LEU A 72 11.31 1.15 -6.46
C LEU A 72 9.79 1.02 -6.42
N PRO A 73 9.16 0.23 -7.31
CA PRO A 73 7.74 0.00 -7.27
C PRO A 73 7.30 -0.63 -5.95
N CYS A 74 6.28 -0.06 -5.32
CA CYS A 74 5.74 -0.59 -4.06
C CYS A 74 4.21 -0.58 -4.06
N LEU A 75 3.64 -1.66 -3.53
CA LEU A 75 2.24 -1.74 -3.15
C LEU A 75 2.15 -1.86 -1.63
N ALA A 76 1.51 -0.89 -1.00
CA ALA A 76 1.33 -0.83 0.45
C ALA A 76 -0.18 -0.94 0.78
N ILE A 77 -0.57 -2.01 1.50
CA ILE A 77 -1.99 -2.36 1.75
C ILE A 77 -2.31 -2.13 3.22
N CYS A 78 -3.39 -1.42 3.52
CA CYS A 78 -3.94 -1.17 4.86
C CYS A 78 -2.84 -0.73 5.85
N LEU A 79 -2.38 -1.58 6.75
CA LEU A 79 -1.23 -1.31 7.62
C LEU A 79 0.03 -0.93 6.83
N GLY A 80 0.28 -1.57 5.69
CA GLY A 80 1.40 -1.21 4.82
C GLY A 80 1.30 0.23 4.31
N MET A 81 0.10 0.72 3.95
CA MET A 81 -0.11 2.13 3.62
C MET A 81 0.16 3.03 4.82
N GLN A 82 -0.30 2.63 6.01
CA GLN A 82 -0.06 3.38 7.25
C GLN A 82 1.44 3.50 7.56
N LEU A 83 2.23 2.46 7.28
CA LEU A 83 3.69 2.48 7.44
C LEU A 83 4.41 3.46 6.48
N LEU A 84 3.77 3.93 5.41
CA LEU A 84 4.36 4.96 4.55
C LEU A 84 4.43 6.33 5.23
N PHE A 85 3.64 6.56 6.28
CA PHE A 85 3.57 7.81 7.04
C PHE A 85 4.66 7.90 8.11
N ASP A 86 4.75 9.04 8.82
CA ASP A 86 5.81 9.30 9.80
C ASP A 86 5.65 8.46 11.07
N GLY A 87 4.41 8.19 11.49
CA GLY A 87 4.09 7.43 12.69
C GLY A 87 2.61 7.23 12.89
N SER A 88 2.23 6.60 14.01
CA SER A 88 0.84 6.24 14.30
C SER A 88 0.48 6.48 15.76
N ASP A 89 -0.80 6.81 15.99
CA ASP A 89 -1.38 6.86 17.34
C ASP A 89 -1.76 5.46 17.85
N GLU A 90 -1.73 4.42 16.98
CA GLU A 90 -1.97 3.03 17.35
C GLU A 90 -0.87 2.45 18.25
N GLY A 91 0.37 2.86 18.01
CA GLY A 91 1.50 2.32 18.76
C GLY A 91 2.82 3.03 18.47
N PRO A 92 3.86 2.69 19.23
CA PRO A 92 5.16 3.31 19.11
C PRO A 92 5.88 2.93 17.80
N GLY A 93 6.89 3.71 17.46
CA GLY A 93 7.76 3.51 16.30
C GLY A 93 7.55 4.54 15.22
N LEU A 94 8.49 4.55 14.27
CA LEU A 94 8.45 5.40 13.10
C LEU A 94 8.06 4.58 11.87
N GLY A 95 7.18 5.13 11.05
CA GLY A 95 6.94 4.61 9.72
C GLY A 95 8.10 4.90 8.78
N VAL A 96 7.91 4.63 7.49
CA VAL A 96 8.91 4.91 6.45
C VAL A 96 9.15 6.41 6.28
N GLY A 97 8.11 7.24 6.52
CA GLY A 97 8.18 8.69 6.31
C GLY A 97 8.31 9.08 4.84
N LEU A 98 7.67 8.31 3.95
CA LEU A 98 7.58 8.64 2.53
C LEU A 98 6.46 9.64 2.25
N VAL A 99 5.39 9.60 3.03
CA VAL A 99 4.26 10.52 2.99
C VAL A 99 4.23 11.29 4.31
N PRO A 100 4.43 12.62 4.30
CA PRO A 100 4.32 13.42 5.51
C PRO A 100 2.94 13.33 6.14
N GLY A 101 2.90 13.20 7.47
CA GLY A 101 1.67 13.09 8.24
C GLY A 101 1.65 11.86 9.14
N ARG A 102 0.51 11.64 9.80
CA ARG A 102 0.36 10.59 10.82
C ARG A 102 -0.84 9.71 10.57
N VAL A 103 -0.81 8.55 11.18
CA VAL A 103 -1.96 7.66 11.29
C VAL A 103 -2.66 7.95 12.60
N ARG A 104 -3.96 8.18 12.55
CA ARG A 104 -4.83 8.50 13.69
C ARG A 104 -5.95 7.49 13.86
N ALA A 105 -6.54 7.40 15.05
CA ALA A 105 -7.78 6.66 15.26
C ALA A 105 -8.91 7.21 14.37
N LEU A 106 -9.80 6.33 13.92
CA LEU A 106 -11.03 6.73 13.23
C LEU A 106 -11.91 7.58 14.17
N ARG A 107 -12.50 8.64 13.59
CA ARG A 107 -13.44 9.54 14.28
C ARG A 107 -14.88 9.15 13.97
N ALA A 108 -15.23 7.91 14.32
CA ALA A 108 -16.52 7.30 14.03
C ALA A 108 -17.08 6.62 15.29
N ARG A 109 -18.40 6.45 15.35
CA ARG A 109 -19.06 5.71 16.45
C ARG A 109 -18.87 4.21 16.33
N ARG A 110 -18.79 3.71 15.09
CA ARG A 110 -18.57 2.29 14.79
C ARG A 110 -17.13 2.08 14.40
N VAL A 111 -16.34 1.53 15.32
CA VAL A 111 -14.94 1.14 15.09
C VAL A 111 -14.80 -0.32 15.46
N PRO A 112 -14.18 -1.16 14.61
CA PRO A 112 -13.50 -0.84 13.36
C PRO A 112 -14.45 -0.51 12.19
N HIS A 113 -13.94 0.23 11.19
CA HIS A 113 -14.52 0.28 9.85
C HIS A 113 -14.31 -1.08 9.20
N MET A 114 -15.35 -1.88 9.12
CA MET A 114 -15.30 -3.22 8.57
C MET A 114 -16.43 -3.42 7.57
N GLY A 115 -16.07 -3.78 6.33
CA GLY A 115 -17.03 -4.04 5.26
C GLY A 115 -16.71 -3.33 3.95
N TRP A 116 -17.69 -3.35 3.06
CA TRP A 116 -17.60 -2.73 1.74
C TRP A 116 -17.92 -1.24 1.82
N ASN A 117 -17.09 -0.42 1.15
CA ASN A 117 -17.30 1.01 1.08
C ASN A 117 -16.80 1.58 -0.24
N GLU A 118 -17.29 2.76 -0.60
CA GLU A 118 -16.93 3.45 -1.83
C GLU A 118 -15.49 3.98 -1.79
N VAL A 119 -14.83 3.92 -2.95
CA VAL A 119 -13.53 4.52 -3.21
C VAL A 119 -13.74 5.62 -4.25
N ARG A 120 -13.65 6.87 -3.83
CA ARG A 120 -13.91 8.04 -4.68
C ARG A 120 -12.59 8.66 -5.12
N PRO A 121 -12.31 8.74 -6.43
CA PRO A 121 -11.11 9.38 -6.94
C PRO A 121 -10.96 10.81 -6.38
N ALA A 122 -9.73 11.24 -6.14
CA ALA A 122 -9.40 12.62 -5.80
C ALA A 122 -9.33 13.44 -7.09
N GLY A 123 -10.10 14.56 -7.16
CA GLY A 123 -10.18 15.42 -8.35
C GLY A 123 -11.03 14.83 -9.49
N ASP A 124 -11.04 15.51 -10.62
CA ASP A 124 -11.91 15.22 -11.78
C ASP A 124 -11.49 14.00 -12.62
N GLY A 125 -10.78 13.05 -12.04
CA GLY A 125 -10.38 11.80 -12.73
C GLY A 125 -9.28 11.95 -13.78
N ALA A 126 -8.76 13.15 -14.00
CA ALA A 126 -7.78 13.43 -15.07
C ALA A 126 -6.32 13.15 -14.68
N ALA A 127 -6.01 12.91 -13.41
CA ALA A 127 -4.63 12.96 -12.93
C ALA A 127 -3.95 11.62 -12.66
N ALA A 128 -4.35 10.52 -13.21
CA ALA A 128 -3.49 9.34 -13.48
C ALA A 128 -4.26 8.22 -14.20
N PRO A 129 -4.12 8.05 -15.52
CA PRO A 129 -4.81 6.99 -16.26
C PRO A 129 -4.25 5.59 -16.00
N ALA A 130 -3.34 5.39 -15.07
CA ALA A 130 -2.53 4.17 -14.99
C ALA A 130 -2.97 3.14 -13.94
N LEU A 131 -3.89 3.45 -13.02
CA LEU A 131 -4.29 2.49 -11.99
C LEU A 131 -5.79 2.61 -11.72
N ALA A 132 -6.57 1.70 -12.31
CA ALA A 132 -8.00 1.61 -12.07
C ALA A 132 -8.26 1.09 -10.64
N LEU A 133 -8.51 2.00 -9.70
CA LEU A 133 -8.95 1.63 -8.36
C LEU A 133 -10.36 1.01 -8.41
N PRO A 134 -10.66 -0.01 -7.57
CA PRO A 134 -12.00 -0.53 -7.47
C PRO A 134 -12.95 0.57 -6.94
N PRO A 135 -14.13 0.80 -7.55
CA PRO A 135 -15.06 1.83 -7.09
C PRO A 135 -15.67 1.51 -5.72
N ILE A 136 -15.70 0.23 -5.36
CA ILE A 136 -16.14 -0.30 -4.07
C ILE A 136 -15.09 -1.32 -3.63
N ALA A 137 -14.64 -1.24 -2.38
CA ALA A 137 -13.60 -2.10 -1.84
C ALA A 137 -13.92 -2.53 -0.40
N TYR A 138 -13.24 -3.58 0.07
CA TYR A 138 -13.38 -4.09 1.44
C TYR A 138 -12.35 -3.44 2.37
N PHE A 139 -12.84 -2.84 3.43
CA PHE A 139 -12.06 -2.20 4.49
C PHE A 139 -12.13 -3.03 5.78
N ALA A 140 -11.05 -3.00 6.58
CA ALA A 140 -10.99 -3.63 7.89
C ALA A 140 -9.91 -2.94 8.74
N HIS A 141 -10.22 -1.78 9.35
CA HIS A 141 -9.24 -1.00 10.10
C HIS A 141 -9.90 -0.12 11.18
N SER A 142 -9.12 0.22 12.21
CA SER A 142 -9.52 1.14 13.29
C SER A 142 -8.77 2.48 13.22
N PHE A 143 -7.73 2.56 12.40
CA PHE A 143 -6.88 3.74 12.24
C PHE A 143 -6.83 4.14 10.77
N ALA A 144 -6.72 5.44 10.50
CA ALA A 144 -6.69 6.00 9.16
C ALA A 144 -5.54 6.99 9.00
N CYS A 145 -4.99 7.06 7.80
CA CYS A 145 -3.95 8.03 7.46
C CYS A 145 -4.50 9.46 7.44
N ALA A 146 -3.73 10.39 7.99
CA ALA A 146 -3.97 11.82 7.97
C ALA A 146 -2.71 12.51 7.42
N PRO A 147 -2.62 12.68 6.10
CA PRO A 147 -1.50 13.38 5.46
C PRO A 147 -1.52 14.87 5.83
N ASP A 148 -0.33 15.49 5.87
CA ASP A 148 -0.19 16.93 6.12
C ASP A 148 -0.73 17.77 4.96
N ASP A 149 -0.77 17.19 3.74
CA ASP A 149 -1.41 17.78 2.56
C ASP A 149 -1.97 16.68 1.62
N ASP A 150 -2.85 17.08 0.70
CA ASP A 150 -3.58 16.16 -0.18
C ASP A 150 -2.83 15.82 -1.48
N ARG A 151 -1.62 16.33 -1.73
CA ARG A 151 -0.90 16.19 -3.01
C ARG A 151 -0.67 14.75 -3.45
N GLY A 152 -0.48 13.86 -2.49
CA GLY A 152 -0.30 12.42 -2.75
C GLY A 152 -1.58 11.60 -2.71
N VAL A 153 -2.72 12.20 -2.33
CA VAL A 153 -3.98 11.46 -2.20
C VAL A 153 -4.60 11.25 -3.58
N THR A 154 -4.84 10.00 -3.95
CA THR A 154 -5.43 9.63 -5.24
C THR A 154 -6.89 9.17 -5.13
N ALA A 155 -7.34 8.79 -3.95
CA ALA A 155 -8.74 8.50 -3.67
C ALA A 155 -9.10 8.70 -2.21
N TRP A 156 -10.38 8.99 -1.97
CA TRP A 156 -10.98 9.19 -0.67
C TRP A 156 -12.05 8.15 -0.38
N THR A 157 -12.32 7.92 0.89
CA THR A 157 -13.51 7.22 1.39
C THR A 157 -14.04 7.95 2.62
N THR A 158 -15.27 7.64 3.01
CA THR A 158 -15.90 8.22 4.20
C THR A 158 -16.57 7.11 5.00
N HIS A 159 -16.26 7.00 6.28
CA HIS A 159 -16.92 6.09 7.20
C HIS A 159 -17.67 6.90 8.26
N GLU A 160 -18.99 6.81 8.26
CA GLU A 160 -19.88 7.76 8.95
C GLU A 160 -19.54 9.20 8.52
N ASP A 161 -19.03 10.04 9.44
CA ASP A 161 -18.66 11.43 9.16
C ASP A 161 -17.14 11.60 9.00
N ASP A 162 -16.35 10.54 9.12
CA ASP A 162 -14.89 10.58 9.03
C ASP A 162 -14.43 10.31 7.59
N ARG A 163 -13.91 11.34 6.94
CA ARG A 163 -13.30 11.25 5.60
C ARG A 163 -11.79 11.07 5.74
N PHE A 164 -11.25 10.08 5.02
CA PHE A 164 -9.81 9.79 5.02
C PHE A 164 -9.36 9.22 3.67
N PRO A 165 -8.03 9.24 3.36
CA PRO A 165 -7.50 8.68 2.14
C PRO A 165 -7.80 7.18 2.00
N ALA A 166 -8.48 6.80 0.90
CA ALA A 166 -8.62 5.41 0.48
C ALA A 166 -7.38 4.94 -0.27
N ALA A 167 -6.68 5.85 -0.96
CA ALA A 167 -5.44 5.57 -1.67
C ALA A 167 -4.53 6.80 -1.71
N VAL A 168 -3.21 6.54 -1.65
CA VAL A 168 -2.14 7.52 -1.84
C VAL A 168 -1.16 7.04 -2.90
N ARG A 169 -0.46 7.99 -3.55
CA ARG A 169 0.61 7.68 -4.49
C ARG A 169 1.76 8.67 -4.35
N VAL A 170 2.98 8.14 -4.21
CA VAL A 170 4.23 8.90 -4.25
C VAL A 170 5.19 8.15 -5.16
N ALA A 171 5.68 8.79 -6.20
CA ALA A 171 6.53 8.19 -7.23
C ALA A 171 5.88 6.89 -7.79
N ASN A 172 6.55 5.73 -7.61
CA ASN A 172 6.05 4.41 -8.01
C ASN A 172 5.44 3.62 -6.84
N THR A 173 5.26 4.24 -5.69
CA THR A 173 4.59 3.65 -4.52
C THR A 173 3.11 3.96 -4.55
N VAL A 174 2.28 2.94 -4.41
CA VAL A 174 0.83 3.03 -4.26
C VAL A 174 0.45 2.45 -2.91
N GLY A 175 -0.17 3.26 -2.07
CA GLY A 175 -0.78 2.84 -0.80
C GLY A 175 -2.31 2.80 -0.93
N VAL A 176 -2.94 1.75 -0.38
CA VAL A 176 -4.39 1.61 -0.32
C VAL A 176 -4.82 1.21 1.09
N GLN A 177 -5.87 1.87 1.64
CA GLN A 177 -6.38 1.55 2.98
C GLN A 177 -7.28 0.31 2.98
N PHE A 178 -7.84 -0.03 1.84
CA PHE A 178 -8.66 -1.23 1.66
C PHE A 178 -7.79 -2.46 1.37
N HIS A 179 -8.43 -3.63 1.41
CA HIS A 179 -7.84 -4.93 1.11
C HIS A 179 -8.21 -5.38 -0.30
N PRO A 180 -7.37 -5.17 -1.32
CA PRO A 180 -7.69 -5.57 -2.68
C PRO A 180 -7.85 -7.09 -2.81
N GLU A 181 -7.11 -7.88 -2.04
CA GLU A 181 -7.21 -9.35 -2.00
C GLU A 181 -8.56 -9.85 -1.45
N LYS A 182 -9.32 -8.96 -0.79
CA LYS A 182 -10.67 -9.22 -0.27
C LYS A 182 -11.75 -8.46 -1.03
N SER A 183 -11.36 -7.68 -2.06
CA SER A 183 -12.26 -6.79 -2.80
C SER A 183 -12.77 -7.40 -4.10
N SER A 184 -13.06 -8.72 -4.10
CA SER A 184 -13.66 -9.44 -5.20
C SER A 184 -12.84 -9.35 -6.51
N ALA A 185 -13.46 -9.53 -7.67
CA ALA A 185 -12.81 -9.46 -8.97
C ALA A 185 -12.18 -8.09 -9.26
N ALA A 186 -12.81 -7.00 -8.79
CA ALA A 186 -12.30 -5.64 -8.98
C ALA A 186 -10.98 -5.40 -8.23
N GLY A 187 -10.85 -5.93 -7.00
CA GLY A 187 -9.59 -5.87 -6.25
C GLY A 187 -8.47 -6.69 -6.88
N VAL A 188 -8.79 -7.88 -7.38
CA VAL A 188 -7.83 -8.72 -8.12
C VAL A 188 -7.40 -8.05 -9.43
N ALA A 189 -8.33 -7.42 -10.16
CA ALA A 189 -8.02 -6.67 -11.38
C ALA A 189 -7.08 -5.48 -11.09
N PHE A 190 -7.29 -4.77 -9.97
CA PHE A 190 -6.39 -3.72 -9.51
C PHE A 190 -4.97 -4.25 -9.28
N LEU A 191 -4.80 -5.38 -8.55
CA LEU A 191 -3.49 -5.99 -8.30
C LEU A 191 -2.78 -6.35 -9.62
N ARG A 192 -3.49 -6.99 -10.54
CA ARG A 192 -2.97 -7.36 -11.88
C ARG A 192 -2.59 -6.12 -12.70
N GLY A 193 -3.41 -5.10 -12.71
CA GLY A 193 -3.16 -3.83 -13.41
C GLY A 193 -1.90 -3.15 -12.90
N LEU A 194 -1.66 -3.13 -11.57
CA LEU A 194 -0.46 -2.60 -10.97
C LEU A 194 0.79 -3.36 -11.46
N LEU A 195 0.77 -4.70 -11.38
CA LEU A 195 1.89 -5.53 -11.81
C LEU A 195 2.16 -5.42 -13.31
N ALA A 196 1.11 -5.35 -14.13
CA ALA A 196 1.23 -5.13 -15.58
C ALA A 196 1.86 -3.77 -15.90
N GLY A 197 1.48 -2.71 -15.17
CA GLY A 197 2.08 -1.38 -15.29
C GLY A 197 3.57 -1.35 -14.94
N VAL A 198 4.01 -2.12 -13.93
CA VAL A 198 5.43 -2.24 -13.60
C VAL A 198 6.19 -2.95 -14.72
N ARG A 199 5.65 -4.06 -15.26
CA ARG A 199 6.27 -4.80 -16.38
C ARG A 199 6.43 -3.92 -17.60
N ALA A 200 5.41 -3.16 -17.99
CA ALA A 200 5.46 -2.28 -19.15
C ALA A 200 6.57 -1.22 -19.03
N ARG A 201 6.71 -0.61 -17.84
CA ARG A 201 7.78 0.37 -17.58
C ARG A 201 9.18 -0.25 -17.62
N ALA A 202 9.34 -1.47 -17.11
CA ALA A 202 10.62 -2.19 -17.16
C ALA A 202 11.02 -2.53 -18.61
N GLY A 203 10.07 -2.99 -19.43
CA GLY A 203 10.29 -3.25 -20.85
C GLY A 203 10.70 -2.02 -21.64
N ALA A 204 10.04 -0.87 -21.39
CA ALA A 204 10.37 0.41 -22.03
C ALA A 204 11.79 0.90 -21.69
N ARG A 205 12.28 0.66 -20.48
CA ARG A 205 13.66 1.01 -20.08
C ARG A 205 14.70 0.09 -20.72
N GLY A 206 14.36 -1.17 -20.94
CA GLY A 206 15.24 -2.16 -21.61
C GLY A 206 15.44 -1.88 -23.09
N SER A 207 14.42 -1.35 -23.78
CA SER A 207 14.46 -1.03 -25.22
C SER A 207 15.13 0.32 -25.53
N ALA A 208 15.38 1.17 -24.53
CA ALA A 208 16.01 2.49 -24.67
C ALA A 208 17.55 2.48 -24.39
N ARG A 209 18.16 1.32 -24.20
CA ARG A 209 19.64 1.22 -24.16
C ARG A 209 20.15 0.98 -25.57
N PRO A 210 21.00 1.90 -26.10
CA PRO A 210 21.63 1.76 -27.41
C PRO A 210 22.62 0.60 -27.44
#